data_c7d11d10704a6d70419c0837eff91875
#
_entry.id   c7d11d10704a6d70419c0837eff91875
#
_cell.length_a   1.000
_cell.length_b   1.000
_cell.length_c   1.000
_cell.angle_alpha   90.00
_cell.angle_beta   90.00
_cell.angle_gamma   90.00
#
_symmetry.space_group_name_H-M   'P 1'
#
loop_
_entity.id
_entity.type
_entity.pdbx_description
1 polymer ?
#
loop_
_entity_poly.entity_id
_entity_poly.type
_entity_poly.pdbx_seq_one_letter_code
_entity_poly.pdbx_strand_id
1 'polypeptide(L)'
;QSLRVMVMPQWYEPKNDNPDASKIDWHNFTFNSVEMQSLYKVLDMAQKQKMEVTLVLWGAPPGHFLAEGNYGNWVVAPTNYEEWSENFSALVQHLLNNKKYTCVKEITPINEPDWSYIIKGKAAPTADYIEMCKVLDRRFKEDGIRNKVHFSLSDNSDGGTGTHKYLAACTKGLANVADVFNSHTYIFGYETPNSQFWIGKNKTLNWPLQLEKPISSVNSEVINA
;
A
#
# COMPACT_ATOMS: atom_id res chain seq x y z
N GLN A 1 3.08 7.50 -18.05
CA GLN A 1 3.56 8.09 -16.77
C GLN A 1 2.65 7.62 -15.64
N SER A 2 3.22 7.34 -14.47
CA SER A 2 2.48 6.90 -13.29
C SER A 2 2.73 7.84 -12.11
N LEU A 3 1.77 7.89 -11.20
CA LEU A 3 1.82 8.66 -9.98
C LEU A 3 1.43 7.77 -8.80
N ARG A 4 2.23 7.74 -7.75
CA ARG A 4 1.92 7.06 -6.51
C ARG A 4 1.40 8.08 -5.49
N VAL A 5 0.21 7.84 -4.95
CA VAL A 5 -0.48 8.78 -4.07
C VAL A 5 -0.81 8.10 -2.75
N MET A 6 -0.29 8.64 -1.67
CA MET A 6 -0.62 8.18 -0.31
C MET A 6 -1.96 8.75 0.12
N VAL A 7 -2.80 7.90 0.72
CA VAL A 7 -4.07 8.29 1.32
C VAL A 7 -4.15 7.74 2.74
N MET A 8 -4.93 8.39 3.57
CA MET A 8 -5.11 7.98 4.96
C MET A 8 -6.59 7.85 5.30
N PRO A 9 -6.98 6.80 6.06
CA PRO A 9 -8.39 6.49 6.31
C PRO A 9 -9.14 7.62 7.02
N GLN A 10 -8.51 8.35 7.94
CA GLN A 10 -9.17 9.46 8.65
C GLN A 10 -9.58 10.64 7.75
N TRP A 11 -9.11 10.69 6.49
CA TRP A 11 -9.51 11.75 5.55
C TRP A 11 -10.96 11.60 5.11
N TYR A 12 -11.49 10.38 5.09
CA TYR A 12 -12.83 10.08 4.58
C TYR A 12 -13.68 9.24 5.53
N GLU A 13 -13.07 8.56 6.51
CA GLU A 13 -13.76 7.85 7.57
C GLU A 13 -13.09 8.11 8.93
N PRO A 14 -13.26 9.32 9.52
CA PRO A 14 -12.61 9.68 10.77
C PRO A 14 -13.15 8.89 11.98
N LYS A 15 -14.34 8.28 11.84
CA LYS A 15 -14.99 7.42 12.82
C LYS A 15 -15.64 6.27 12.09
N ASN A 16 -15.75 5.11 12.73
CA ASN A 16 -16.46 3.98 12.17
C ASN A 16 -17.88 4.38 11.78
N ASP A 17 -18.26 4.07 10.56
CA ASP A 17 -19.57 4.40 9.98
C ASP A 17 -20.70 3.61 10.64
N ASN A 18 -20.46 2.33 10.94
CA ASN A 18 -21.40 1.42 11.60
C ASN A 18 -20.66 0.19 12.18
N PRO A 19 -21.30 -0.62 13.05
CA PRO A 19 -20.65 -1.79 13.64
C PRO A 19 -20.61 -3.04 12.73
N ASP A 20 -21.17 -2.99 11.52
CA ASP A 20 -21.27 -4.11 10.60
C ASP A 20 -20.36 -3.91 9.37
N ALA A 21 -19.12 -4.36 9.46
CA ALA A 21 -18.09 -4.22 8.42
C ALA A 21 -18.49 -4.81 7.04
N SER A 22 -19.60 -5.52 6.95
CA SER A 22 -20.13 -6.01 5.67
C SER A 22 -20.93 -4.95 4.88
N LYS A 23 -21.25 -3.81 5.52
CA LYS A 23 -22.14 -2.79 4.97
C LYS A 23 -21.56 -1.40 5.11
N ILE A 24 -21.41 -0.70 4.00
CA ILE A 24 -20.99 0.71 3.98
C ILE A 24 -22.20 1.60 4.29
N ASP A 25 -22.15 2.37 5.37
CA ASP A 25 -23.07 3.49 5.59
C ASP A 25 -22.52 4.79 5.02
N TRP A 26 -22.80 5.02 3.77
CA TRP A 26 -22.31 6.16 2.98
C TRP A 26 -22.58 7.53 3.62
N HIS A 27 -23.55 7.65 4.52
CA HIS A 27 -23.89 8.90 5.19
C HIS A 27 -22.86 9.29 6.25
N ASN A 28 -22.12 8.34 6.78
CA ASN A 28 -21.13 8.53 7.83
C ASN A 28 -19.70 8.73 7.29
N PHE A 29 -19.52 8.63 5.96
CA PHE A 29 -18.25 8.97 5.32
C PHE A 29 -18.11 10.46 5.03
N THR A 30 -16.87 10.99 5.15
CA THR A 30 -16.56 12.43 5.02
C THR A 30 -15.79 12.72 3.74
N PHE A 31 -16.37 12.45 2.57
CA PHE A 31 -15.71 12.63 1.27
C PHE A 31 -15.55 14.12 0.85
N ASN A 32 -15.89 15.07 1.70
CA ASN A 32 -15.74 16.50 1.48
C ASN A 32 -14.70 17.16 2.40
N SER A 33 -13.90 16.40 3.12
CA SER A 33 -12.80 16.93 3.96
C SER A 33 -11.77 17.71 3.13
N VAL A 34 -10.95 18.52 3.78
CA VAL A 34 -9.90 19.32 3.12
C VAL A 34 -8.89 18.42 2.42
N GLU A 35 -8.56 17.30 3.05
CA GLU A 35 -7.65 16.29 2.51
C GLU A 35 -8.23 15.61 1.27
N MET A 36 -9.52 15.26 1.31
CA MET A 36 -10.21 14.70 0.15
C MET A 36 -10.29 15.70 -1.00
N GLN A 37 -10.56 16.99 -0.72
CA GLN A 37 -10.51 18.03 -1.76
C GLN A 37 -9.10 18.17 -2.36
N SER A 38 -8.06 18.02 -1.56
CA SER A 38 -6.67 18.02 -2.04
C SER A 38 -6.38 16.79 -2.91
N LEU A 39 -6.84 15.59 -2.49
CA LEU A 39 -6.74 14.37 -3.28
C LEU A 39 -7.42 14.54 -4.66
N TYR A 40 -8.62 15.11 -4.71
CA TYR A 40 -9.33 15.32 -5.98
C TYR A 40 -8.55 16.22 -6.93
N LYS A 41 -7.91 17.29 -6.44
CA LYS A 41 -7.06 18.15 -7.30
C LYS A 41 -5.90 17.38 -7.92
N VAL A 42 -5.28 16.47 -7.17
CA VAL A 42 -4.22 15.60 -7.67
C VAL A 42 -4.76 14.64 -8.72
N LEU A 43 -5.91 14.00 -8.46
CA LEU A 43 -6.53 13.06 -9.40
C LEU A 43 -7.06 13.76 -10.67
N ASP A 44 -7.62 14.96 -10.55
CA ASP A 44 -8.02 15.79 -11.69
C ASP A 44 -6.82 16.08 -12.61
N MET A 45 -5.70 16.45 -12.02
CA MET A 45 -4.45 16.68 -12.76
C MET A 45 -3.96 15.38 -13.43
N ALA A 46 -3.91 14.29 -12.68
CA ALA A 46 -3.47 12.99 -13.20
C ALA A 46 -4.36 12.54 -14.38
N GLN A 47 -5.68 12.64 -14.22
CA GLN A 47 -6.63 12.28 -15.27
C GLN A 47 -6.49 13.16 -16.51
N LYS A 48 -6.35 14.48 -16.33
CA LYS A 48 -6.10 15.42 -17.42
C LYS A 48 -4.81 15.12 -18.19
N GLN A 49 -3.76 14.72 -17.47
CA GLN A 49 -2.45 14.38 -18.05
C GLN A 49 -2.36 12.92 -18.52
N LYS A 50 -3.45 12.15 -18.42
CA LYS A 50 -3.49 10.71 -18.77
C LYS A 50 -2.43 9.88 -18.02
N MET A 51 -2.16 10.23 -16.77
CA MET A 51 -1.29 9.48 -15.87
C MET A 51 -2.09 8.37 -15.20
N GLU A 52 -1.45 7.25 -14.96
CA GLU A 52 -2.00 6.19 -14.11
C GLU A 52 -1.66 6.45 -12.65
N VAL A 53 -2.59 6.16 -11.76
CA VAL A 53 -2.44 6.41 -10.34
C VAL A 53 -2.50 5.10 -9.57
N THR A 54 -1.48 4.89 -8.74
CA THR A 54 -1.47 3.89 -7.67
C THR A 54 -1.86 4.56 -6.37
N LEU A 55 -3.00 4.19 -5.79
CA LEU A 55 -3.39 4.62 -4.45
C LEU A 55 -2.77 3.70 -3.40
N VAL A 56 -2.09 4.29 -2.45
CA VAL A 56 -1.50 3.57 -1.32
C VAL A 56 -2.19 4.00 -0.03
N LEU A 57 -2.82 3.07 0.66
CA LEU A 57 -3.30 3.33 2.00
C LEU A 57 -2.09 3.34 2.94
N TRP A 58 -1.76 4.54 3.44
CA TRP A 58 -0.54 4.71 4.24
C TRP A 58 -0.59 3.96 5.56
N GLY A 59 -1.74 3.96 6.19
CA GLY A 59 -2.01 3.35 7.48
C GLY A 59 -2.93 4.22 8.32
N ALA A 60 -3.48 3.65 9.37
CA ALA A 60 -4.32 4.39 10.31
C ALA A 60 -3.46 5.10 11.35
N PRO A 61 -3.75 6.36 11.70
CA PRO A 61 -3.02 7.05 12.76
C PRO A 61 -3.36 6.46 14.14
N PRO A 62 -2.47 6.63 15.13
CA PRO A 62 -2.73 6.20 16.49
C PRO A 62 -4.07 6.74 17.02
N GLY A 63 -4.86 5.87 17.64
CA GLY A 63 -6.19 6.21 18.17
C GLY A 63 -7.33 6.21 17.15
N HIS A 64 -7.06 5.98 15.88
CA HIS A 64 -8.11 5.71 14.90
C HIS A 64 -8.71 4.32 15.14
N PHE A 65 -10.01 4.14 14.86
CA PHE A 65 -10.69 2.87 15.13
C PHE A 65 -10.11 1.68 14.33
N LEU A 66 -9.51 1.94 13.17
CA LEU A 66 -8.82 0.94 12.36
C LEU A 66 -7.43 0.57 12.89
N ALA A 67 -6.87 1.36 13.80
CA ALA A 67 -5.52 1.15 14.29
C ALA A 67 -5.49 0.18 15.48
N GLU A 68 -4.58 -0.79 15.48
CA GLU A 68 -4.33 -1.59 16.65
C GLU A 68 -3.46 -0.83 17.66
N GLY A 69 -4.11 -0.24 18.66
CA GLY A 69 -3.43 0.42 19.76
C GLY A 69 -2.75 1.75 19.37
N ASN A 70 -1.97 2.28 20.28
CA ASN A 70 -1.23 3.53 20.12
C ASN A 70 0.27 3.29 20.36
N TYR A 71 0.96 2.87 19.31
CA TYR A 71 2.39 2.55 19.37
C TYR A 71 3.28 3.68 18.84
N GLY A 72 2.72 4.86 18.61
CA GLY A 72 3.46 6.01 18.12
C GLY A 72 3.89 5.93 16.64
N ASN A 73 3.46 4.90 15.92
CA ASN A 73 3.75 4.70 14.50
C ASN A 73 2.62 5.25 13.62
N TRP A 74 3.00 5.72 12.44
CA TRP A 74 2.06 6.19 11.41
C TRP A 74 1.31 5.05 10.71
N VAL A 75 1.88 3.85 10.80
CA VAL A 75 1.34 2.67 10.14
C VAL A 75 1.23 1.58 11.19
N VAL A 76 0.02 1.15 11.43
CA VAL A 76 -0.28 0.06 12.36
C VAL A 76 -1.16 -0.96 11.65
N ALA A 77 -1.07 -2.20 12.08
CA ALA A 77 -1.95 -3.25 11.60
C ALA A 77 -3.41 -2.88 11.92
N PRO A 78 -4.35 -3.20 11.02
CA PRO A 78 -5.76 -3.00 11.33
C PRO A 78 -6.20 -3.90 12.49
N THR A 79 -7.09 -3.39 13.34
CA THR A 79 -7.74 -4.16 14.39
C THR A 79 -8.70 -5.22 13.83
N ASN A 80 -9.27 -4.93 12.66
CA ASN A 80 -10.23 -5.77 11.99
C ASN A 80 -10.00 -5.68 10.47
N TYR A 81 -9.74 -6.80 9.81
CA TYR A 81 -9.46 -6.84 8.37
C TYR A 81 -10.70 -6.56 7.51
N GLU A 82 -11.89 -6.87 8.01
CA GLU A 82 -13.14 -6.57 7.32
C GLU A 82 -13.39 -5.06 7.29
N GLU A 83 -13.25 -4.38 8.43
CA GLU A 83 -13.34 -2.92 8.53
C GLU A 83 -12.28 -2.21 7.68
N TRP A 84 -11.04 -2.71 7.71
CA TRP A 84 -9.98 -2.18 6.86
C TRP A 84 -10.31 -2.29 5.37
N SER A 85 -10.87 -3.43 4.99
CA SER A 85 -11.23 -3.71 3.61
C SER A 85 -12.45 -2.92 3.17
N GLU A 86 -13.43 -2.73 4.05
CA GLU A 86 -14.59 -1.87 3.84
C GLU A 86 -14.18 -0.42 3.63
N ASN A 87 -13.39 0.14 4.55
CA ASN A 87 -12.85 1.49 4.46
C ASN A 87 -12.20 1.75 3.11
N PHE A 88 -11.27 0.88 2.69
CA PHE A 88 -10.56 1.06 1.43
C PHE A 88 -11.45 0.83 0.20
N SER A 89 -12.37 -0.13 0.28
CA SER A 89 -13.35 -0.34 -0.77
C SER A 89 -14.27 0.86 -0.94
N ALA A 90 -14.75 1.46 0.15
CA ALA A 90 -15.59 2.66 0.12
C ALA A 90 -14.88 3.82 -0.60
N LEU A 91 -13.60 4.08 -0.27
CA LEU A 91 -12.81 5.09 -0.96
C LEU A 91 -12.73 4.80 -2.46
N VAL A 92 -12.32 3.59 -2.83
CA VAL A 92 -12.13 3.22 -4.25
C VAL A 92 -13.45 3.28 -5.01
N GLN A 93 -14.55 2.80 -4.44
CA GLN A 93 -15.89 2.93 -5.03
C GLN A 93 -16.26 4.40 -5.24
N HIS A 94 -16.05 5.25 -4.22
CA HIS A 94 -16.31 6.68 -4.35
C HIS A 94 -15.52 7.32 -5.48
N LEU A 95 -14.23 7.05 -5.58
CA LEU A 95 -13.38 7.60 -6.63
C LEU A 95 -13.76 7.11 -8.03
N LEU A 96 -14.02 5.82 -8.19
CA LEU A 96 -14.34 5.22 -9.48
C LEU A 96 -15.79 5.48 -9.92
N ASN A 97 -16.75 5.30 -9.01
CA ASN A 97 -18.16 5.29 -9.36
C ASN A 97 -18.81 6.68 -9.23
N ASN A 98 -18.47 7.47 -8.19
CA ASN A 98 -19.07 8.78 -7.95
C ASN A 98 -18.25 9.88 -8.63
N LYS A 99 -16.93 9.89 -8.46
CA LYS A 99 -16.04 10.91 -9.03
C LYS A 99 -15.59 10.61 -10.46
N LYS A 100 -15.76 9.36 -10.94
CA LYS A 100 -15.39 8.90 -12.30
C LYS A 100 -13.89 9.03 -12.62
N TYR A 101 -13.02 8.86 -11.64
CA TYR A 101 -11.57 8.87 -11.87
C TYR A 101 -11.11 7.55 -12.50
N THR A 102 -10.98 7.55 -13.81
CA THR A 102 -10.46 6.40 -14.59
C THR A 102 -8.94 6.29 -14.53
N CYS A 103 -8.26 7.30 -14.00
CA CYS A 103 -6.81 7.30 -13.80
C CYS A 103 -6.36 6.40 -12.63
N VAL A 104 -7.23 6.11 -11.67
CA VAL A 104 -6.93 5.19 -10.57
C VAL A 104 -6.90 3.77 -11.12
N LYS A 105 -5.70 3.19 -11.21
CA LYS A 105 -5.46 1.88 -11.84
C LYS A 105 -4.97 0.83 -10.87
N GLU A 106 -4.24 1.24 -9.86
CA GLU A 106 -3.64 0.32 -8.90
C GLU A 106 -3.94 0.76 -7.47
N ILE A 107 -3.97 -0.21 -6.59
CA ILE A 107 -4.07 0.01 -5.14
C ILE A 107 -3.02 -0.81 -4.40
N THR A 108 -2.54 -0.26 -3.31
CA THR A 108 -1.67 -0.90 -2.34
C THR A 108 -2.29 -0.75 -0.95
N PRO A 109 -2.59 -1.83 -0.24
CA PRO A 109 -3.38 -1.76 1.00
C PRO A 109 -2.63 -1.20 2.20
N ILE A 110 -1.29 -1.21 2.18
CA ILE A 110 -0.45 -0.64 3.23
C ILE A 110 0.97 -0.42 2.71
N ASN A 111 1.60 0.69 3.11
CA ASN A 111 2.98 1.01 2.73
C ASN A 111 3.98 0.25 3.58
N GLU A 112 4.96 -0.40 2.95
CA GLU A 112 6.10 -1.07 3.59
C GLU A 112 5.72 -1.94 4.81
N PRO A 113 4.85 -2.94 4.62
CA PRO A 113 4.30 -3.71 5.74
C PRO A 113 5.34 -4.58 6.45
N ASP A 114 6.47 -4.86 5.83
CA ASP A 114 7.54 -5.68 6.39
C ASP A 114 8.19 -5.07 7.64
N TRP A 115 8.07 -3.77 7.84
CA TRP A 115 8.53 -3.11 9.07
C TRP A 115 7.50 -2.17 9.70
N SER A 116 6.53 -1.72 8.97
CA SER A 116 5.53 -0.74 9.42
C SER A 116 4.23 -1.38 9.90
N TYR A 117 3.95 -2.62 9.50
CA TYR A 117 2.77 -3.38 9.93
C TYR A 117 2.99 -3.93 11.34
N ILE A 118 2.50 -3.20 12.34
CA ILE A 118 2.78 -3.46 13.75
C ILE A 118 1.54 -4.04 14.44
N ILE A 119 1.71 -5.18 15.10
CA ILE A 119 0.72 -5.79 15.99
C ILE A 119 1.30 -5.84 17.39
N LYS A 120 0.59 -5.28 18.38
CA LYS A 120 1.00 -5.26 19.79
C LYS A 120 2.44 -4.78 19.99
N GLY A 121 2.83 -3.74 19.24
CA GLY A 121 4.16 -3.13 19.33
C GLY A 121 5.30 -3.93 18.68
N LYS A 122 4.98 -4.96 17.90
CA LYS A 122 5.97 -5.79 17.18
C LYS A 122 5.61 -5.87 15.70
N ALA A 123 6.61 -6.04 14.85
CA ALA A 123 6.37 -6.33 13.44
C ALA A 123 5.46 -7.56 13.31
N ALA A 124 4.40 -7.40 12.53
CA ALA A 124 3.45 -8.48 12.29
C ALA A 124 4.09 -9.58 11.44
N PRO A 125 3.73 -10.85 11.66
CA PRO A 125 4.08 -11.91 10.74
C PRO A 125 3.59 -11.62 9.31
N THR A 126 4.37 -12.01 8.31
CA THR A 126 3.97 -11.86 6.90
C THR A 126 2.62 -12.55 6.60
N ALA A 127 2.30 -13.60 7.33
CA ALA A 127 1.02 -14.31 7.22
C ALA A 127 -0.19 -13.42 7.51
N ASP A 128 -0.09 -12.48 8.44
CA ASP A 128 -1.18 -11.55 8.78
C ASP A 128 -1.42 -10.56 7.64
N TYR A 129 -0.35 -10.04 7.03
CA TYR A 129 -0.47 -9.22 5.82
C TYR A 129 -1.11 -9.98 4.66
N ILE A 130 -0.68 -11.22 4.44
CA ILE A 130 -1.25 -12.09 3.40
C ILE A 130 -2.74 -12.31 3.64
N GLU A 131 -3.14 -12.57 4.87
CA GLU A 131 -4.57 -12.77 5.20
C GLU A 131 -5.37 -11.48 5.00
N MET A 132 -4.87 -10.35 5.45
CA MET A 132 -5.49 -9.04 5.22
C MET A 132 -5.70 -8.77 3.72
N CYS A 133 -4.71 -9.06 2.87
CA CYS A 133 -4.84 -8.89 1.42
C CYS A 133 -5.92 -9.82 0.81
N LYS A 134 -6.09 -11.04 1.32
CA LYS A 134 -7.14 -11.96 0.88
C LYS A 134 -8.53 -11.47 1.27
N VAL A 135 -8.67 -10.92 2.48
CA VAL A 135 -9.93 -10.30 2.93
C VAL A 135 -10.28 -9.12 2.03
N LEU A 136 -9.31 -8.27 1.72
CA LEU A 136 -9.49 -7.14 0.81
C LEU A 136 -9.91 -7.59 -0.60
N ASP A 137 -9.26 -8.61 -1.16
CA ASP A 137 -9.60 -9.16 -2.48
C ASP A 137 -11.04 -9.69 -2.50
N ARG A 138 -11.46 -10.43 -1.47
CA ARG A 138 -12.83 -10.89 -1.32
C ARG A 138 -13.80 -9.69 -1.29
N ARG A 139 -13.55 -8.70 -0.45
CA ARG A 139 -14.38 -7.51 -0.34
C ARG A 139 -14.53 -6.76 -1.67
N PHE A 140 -13.45 -6.56 -2.39
CA PHE A 140 -13.49 -5.90 -3.69
C PHE A 140 -14.25 -6.69 -4.75
N LYS A 141 -14.26 -8.04 -4.66
CA LYS A 141 -15.09 -8.91 -5.51
C LYS A 141 -16.57 -8.76 -5.17
N GLU A 142 -16.93 -8.80 -3.90
CA GLU A 142 -18.29 -8.62 -3.40
C GLU A 142 -18.86 -7.25 -3.80
N ASP A 143 -18.06 -6.20 -3.70
CA ASP A 143 -18.43 -4.84 -4.08
C ASP A 143 -18.37 -4.59 -5.61
N GLY A 144 -17.98 -5.56 -6.42
CA GLY A 144 -17.94 -5.48 -7.88
C GLY A 144 -16.92 -4.50 -8.45
N ILE A 145 -15.86 -4.22 -7.72
CA ILE A 145 -14.80 -3.28 -8.15
C ILE A 145 -13.44 -3.96 -8.37
N ARG A 146 -13.29 -5.24 -8.04
CA ARG A 146 -12.02 -5.95 -8.15
C ARG A 146 -11.42 -5.95 -9.55
N ASN A 147 -12.24 -5.98 -10.56
CA ASN A 147 -11.84 -5.96 -11.97
C ASN A 147 -11.55 -4.56 -12.53
N LYS A 148 -11.73 -3.53 -11.74
CA LYS A 148 -11.52 -2.13 -12.15
C LYS A 148 -10.13 -1.59 -11.75
N VAL A 149 -9.47 -2.25 -10.80
CA VAL A 149 -8.15 -1.88 -10.31
C VAL A 149 -7.25 -3.09 -10.14
N HIS A 150 -5.96 -2.89 -10.31
CA HIS A 150 -4.94 -3.89 -10.04
C HIS A 150 -4.48 -3.80 -8.57
N PHE A 151 -4.28 -4.95 -7.96
CA PHE A 151 -3.66 -5.04 -6.65
C PHE A 151 -2.14 -5.12 -6.80
N SER A 152 -1.46 -4.05 -6.39
CA SER A 152 0.00 -3.96 -6.32
C SER A 152 0.42 -4.29 -4.90
N LEU A 153 0.89 -5.50 -4.68
CA LEU A 153 1.08 -6.08 -3.34
C LEU A 153 2.55 -6.33 -3.02
N SER A 154 2.78 -6.73 -1.79
CA SER A 154 4.03 -6.74 -1.08
C SER A 154 4.41 -5.34 -0.61
N ASP A 155 4.69 -4.41 -1.50
CA ASP A 155 5.08 -3.03 -1.20
C ASP A 155 6.17 -2.94 -0.10
N ASN A 156 6.99 -3.99 0.01
CA ASN A 156 7.95 -4.18 1.07
C ASN A 156 9.22 -3.34 0.86
N SER A 157 9.91 -3.07 1.97
CA SER A 157 11.15 -2.30 2.00
C SER A 157 12.42 -3.15 2.10
N ASP A 158 12.30 -4.47 2.25
CA ASP A 158 13.44 -5.37 2.45
C ASP A 158 14.31 -5.59 1.21
N GLY A 159 13.91 -5.07 0.07
CA GLY A 159 14.69 -5.09 -1.16
C GLY A 159 16.09 -4.51 -1.02
N GLY A 160 16.25 -3.54 -0.12
CA GLY A 160 17.55 -2.94 0.21
C GLY A 160 18.47 -3.85 1.03
N THR A 161 17.92 -4.81 1.77
CA THR A 161 18.70 -5.75 2.60
C THR A 161 19.20 -6.97 1.83
N GLY A 162 18.67 -7.20 0.62
CA GLY A 162 19.02 -8.33 -0.24
C GLY A 162 18.48 -9.68 0.25
N THR A 163 17.61 -9.71 1.24
CA THR A 163 17.02 -10.95 1.75
C THR A 163 15.75 -11.38 1.04
N HIS A 164 14.94 -10.41 0.61
CA HIS A 164 13.67 -10.59 -0.14
C HIS A 164 12.70 -11.63 0.45
N LYS A 165 12.87 -12.00 1.71
CA LYS A 165 12.04 -13.03 2.36
C LYS A 165 10.58 -12.66 2.41
N TYR A 166 10.30 -11.38 2.64
CA TYR A 166 8.94 -10.88 2.70
C TYR A 166 8.28 -10.98 1.33
N LEU A 167 8.97 -10.49 0.28
CA LEU A 167 8.48 -10.57 -1.09
C LEU A 167 8.25 -12.03 -1.52
N ALA A 168 9.18 -12.94 -1.24
CA ALA A 168 9.04 -14.35 -1.57
C ALA A 168 7.84 -15.01 -0.87
N ALA A 169 7.58 -14.66 0.39
CA ALA A 169 6.40 -15.14 1.10
C ALA A 169 5.11 -14.58 0.49
N CYS A 170 5.10 -13.29 0.13
CA CYS A 170 3.96 -12.65 -0.52
C CYS A 170 3.68 -13.24 -1.90
N THR A 171 4.69 -13.45 -2.74
CA THR A 171 4.51 -14.05 -4.07
C THR A 171 3.92 -15.44 -3.99
N LYS A 172 4.32 -16.25 -3.01
CA LYS A 172 3.73 -17.56 -2.75
C LYS A 172 2.31 -17.48 -2.19
N GLY A 173 2.08 -16.61 -1.20
CA GLY A 173 0.81 -16.55 -0.48
C GLY A 173 -0.31 -15.80 -1.21
N LEU A 174 0.04 -14.94 -2.16
CA LEU A 174 -0.86 -14.02 -2.87
C LEU A 174 -0.85 -14.21 -4.39
N ALA A 175 -0.32 -15.31 -4.91
CA ALA A 175 -0.24 -15.58 -6.36
C ALA A 175 -1.58 -15.45 -7.09
N ASN A 176 -2.70 -15.75 -6.42
CA ASN A 176 -4.04 -15.67 -6.98
C ASN A 176 -4.80 -14.38 -6.58
N VAL A 177 -4.12 -13.44 -5.93
CA VAL A 177 -4.69 -12.19 -5.41
C VAL A 177 -4.02 -10.98 -6.04
N ALA A 178 -2.70 -10.97 -6.11
CA ALA A 178 -1.93 -9.88 -6.67
C ALA A 178 -1.99 -9.86 -8.20
N ASP A 179 -2.10 -8.67 -8.77
CA ASP A 179 -1.88 -8.43 -10.20
C ASP A 179 -0.44 -8.01 -10.45
N VAL A 180 0.16 -7.32 -9.47
CA VAL A 180 1.55 -6.85 -9.50
C VAL A 180 2.19 -7.10 -8.14
N PHE A 181 3.45 -7.50 -8.14
CA PHE A 181 4.29 -7.49 -6.96
C PHE A 181 5.32 -6.38 -7.07
N ASN A 182 5.44 -5.56 -6.03
CA ASN A 182 6.38 -4.46 -5.96
C ASN A 182 7.22 -4.53 -4.69
N SER A 183 8.40 -3.94 -4.75
CA SER A 183 9.33 -3.82 -3.64
C SER A 183 10.06 -2.48 -3.72
N HIS A 184 10.26 -1.84 -2.59
CA HIS A 184 11.04 -0.63 -2.51
C HIS A 184 12.53 -0.98 -2.46
N THR A 185 13.28 -0.38 -3.34
CA THR A 185 14.73 -0.55 -3.38
C THR A 185 15.40 0.80 -3.24
N TYR A 186 16.10 0.98 -2.15
CA TYR A 186 16.92 2.15 -1.90
C TYR A 186 18.33 1.88 -2.41
N ILE A 187 18.63 2.36 -3.61
CA ILE A 187 19.94 2.20 -4.24
C ILE A 187 21.03 3.05 -3.57
N PHE A 188 20.64 3.96 -2.73
CA PHE A 188 21.54 4.83 -1.98
C PHE A 188 21.57 4.36 -0.54
N GLY A 189 22.62 3.64 -0.17
CA GLY A 189 22.75 3.08 1.18
C GLY A 189 22.46 4.09 2.28
N TYR A 190 21.32 3.92 2.86
CA TYR A 190 20.94 4.59 4.10
C TYR A 190 21.81 4.13 5.28
N GLU A 191 22.47 3.01 5.10
CA GLU A 191 22.94 2.18 6.20
C GLU A 191 24.31 2.54 6.73
N THR A 192 25.01 3.45 6.08
CA THR A 192 26.25 3.94 6.65
C THR A 192 26.29 5.45 6.62
N PRO A 193 26.35 6.09 7.78
CA PRO A 193 26.59 7.54 7.88
C PRO A 193 27.84 7.99 7.10
N ASN A 194 28.70 7.04 6.75
CA ASN A 194 29.90 7.18 5.96
C ASN A 194 29.81 6.57 4.57
N SER A 195 28.65 6.05 4.15
CA SER A 195 28.53 5.60 2.78
C SER A 195 28.76 6.81 1.89
N GLN A 196 29.90 6.84 1.33
CA GLN A 196 30.39 7.84 0.36
C GLN A 196 29.56 7.77 -0.93
N PHE A 197 28.34 7.40 -0.78
CA PHE A 197 27.38 7.04 -1.79
C PHE A 197 26.89 8.24 -2.56
N TRP A 198 27.18 9.37 -2.06
CA TRP A 198 26.71 10.60 -2.59
C TRP A 198 27.44 10.97 -3.87
N ILE A 199 26.66 11.31 -4.83
CA ILE A 199 27.07 11.96 -6.06
C ILE A 199 28.21 12.93 -5.74
N GLY A 200 29.38 12.63 -6.24
CA GLY A 200 30.55 13.50 -6.08
C GLY A 200 31.73 12.89 -5.34
N LYS A 201 31.54 11.94 -4.46
CA LYS A 201 32.69 11.27 -3.80
C LYS A 201 32.96 9.88 -4.36
N ASN A 202 31.97 9.18 -4.84
CA ASN A 202 32.20 7.91 -5.49
C ASN A 202 31.91 8.02 -6.99
N LYS A 203 32.94 8.29 -7.74
CA LYS A 203 32.89 8.39 -9.20
C LYS A 203 32.64 7.04 -9.89
N THR A 204 32.66 5.96 -9.14
CA THR A 204 32.45 4.61 -9.62
C THR A 204 31.08 4.06 -9.18
N LEU A 205 30.05 4.86 -9.28
CA LEU A 205 28.68 4.40 -9.05
C LEU A 205 28.34 3.34 -10.09
N ASN A 206 28.43 2.09 -9.69
CA ASN A 206 27.97 0.96 -10.47
C ASN A 206 26.44 0.84 -10.35
N TRP A 207 25.72 1.86 -10.78
CA TRP A 207 24.27 1.89 -10.81
C TRP A 207 23.65 0.61 -11.40
N PRO A 208 24.15 0.11 -12.55
CA PRO A 208 23.61 -1.13 -13.11
C PRO A 208 23.77 -2.31 -12.16
N LEU A 209 24.94 -2.46 -11.54
CA LEU A 209 25.19 -3.59 -10.62
C LEU A 209 24.36 -3.53 -9.34
N GLN A 210 24.02 -2.33 -8.88
CA GLN A 210 23.16 -2.17 -7.71
C GLN A 210 21.68 -2.41 -7.99
N LEU A 211 21.24 -2.13 -9.21
CA LEU A 211 19.91 -2.47 -9.65
C LEU A 211 19.79 -3.96 -10.03
N GLU A 212 20.79 -4.50 -10.69
CA GLU A 212 20.79 -5.90 -11.13
C GLU A 212 20.76 -6.88 -9.96
N LYS A 213 21.49 -6.62 -8.88
CA LYS A 213 21.54 -7.51 -7.72
C LYS A 213 20.17 -7.71 -7.05
N PRO A 214 19.43 -6.67 -6.64
CA PRO A 214 18.11 -6.83 -6.08
C PRO A 214 17.14 -7.51 -7.06
N ILE A 215 17.14 -7.08 -8.31
CA ILE A 215 16.23 -7.62 -9.33
C ILE A 215 16.55 -9.08 -9.63
N SER A 216 17.82 -9.44 -9.76
CA SER A 216 18.21 -10.82 -10.00
C SER A 216 17.88 -11.74 -8.81
N SER A 217 18.05 -11.27 -7.58
CA SER A 217 17.68 -12.05 -6.40
C SER A 217 16.16 -12.24 -6.28
N VAL A 218 15.38 -11.22 -6.54
CA VAL A 218 13.91 -11.32 -6.60
C VAL A 218 13.49 -12.33 -7.67
N ASN A 219 14.04 -12.20 -8.87
CA ASN A 219 13.68 -13.10 -9.97
C ASN A 219 14.06 -14.55 -9.66
N SER A 220 15.17 -14.81 -8.98
CA SER A 220 15.57 -16.17 -8.60
C SER A 220 14.65 -16.78 -7.54
N GLU A 221 14.15 -15.99 -6.61
CA GLU A 221 13.21 -16.44 -5.59
C GLU A 221 11.80 -16.65 -6.16
N VAL A 222 11.35 -15.77 -7.05
CA VAL A 222 10.04 -15.88 -7.71
C VAL A 222 9.97 -17.04 -8.69
N ILE A 223 11.06 -17.32 -9.41
CA ILE A 223 11.10 -18.45 -10.36
C ILE A 223 11.14 -19.80 -9.64
N ASN A 224 11.65 -19.84 -8.41
CA ASN A 224 11.77 -21.07 -7.62
C ASN A 224 10.63 -21.25 -6.59
N ALA A 225 9.67 -20.37 -6.53
CA ALA A 225 8.47 -20.43 -5.68
C ALA A 225 7.25 -20.94 -6.46
#